data_629798cb1661710a4a345c6cf4dd2491
#
_entry.id   629798cb1661710a4a345c6cf4dd2491
#
_cell.length_a   1.000
_cell.length_b   1.000
_cell.length_c   1.000
_cell.angle_alpha   90.00
_cell.angle_beta   90.00
_cell.angle_gamma   90.00
#
_symmetry.space_group_name_H-M   'P 1'
#
loop_
_entity.id
_entity.type
_entity.pdbx_description
1 polymer ?
#
loop_
_entity_poly.entity_id
_entity_poly.type
_entity_poly.pdbx_seq_one_letter_code
_entity_poly.pdbx_strand_id
1 'polypeptide(L)'
;MIKIAIVMDPLASLAIKKDSTLAMIRACQMRDIEVYYLRQEDIHLWNNEVCGMTRRLRLREDFCISLDAAIAGDDWYALGSETRVPLVEMDAILMRKDPPFDMEYIYSTYLLERVEEQGVLVANKPQSLRDCNEKFFATAFTDCIPPLVVSRREDVLKEFHAEHKNVVFKKLDGMGGASIFRVMENDPNLSVVIETLTENGQQQIMGQIYLPEIVDGDKRILLVDGEPIPYALARIPSAGETRGNLAAGGRGEGRELTTRDRWIAEQVGPELKRRGLLFVGIDVIGDYLTEINVTCPTCIRELDAQFSLDIAGKLVESVLSKLK
;
A
#
# COMPACT_ATOMS: atom_id res chain seq x y z
N MET A 1 2.69 -18.34 23.09
CA MET A 1 1.90 -18.25 21.83
C MET A 1 2.20 -16.89 21.25
N ILE A 2 2.51 -16.82 19.97
CA ILE A 2 2.87 -15.56 19.30
C ILE A 2 1.62 -14.69 19.18
N LYS A 3 1.77 -13.40 19.49
CA LYS A 3 0.72 -12.38 19.43
C LYS A 3 1.06 -11.35 18.38
N ILE A 4 0.20 -11.18 17.37
CA ILE A 4 0.35 -10.15 16.35
C ILE A 4 -0.83 -9.19 16.42
N ALA A 5 -0.54 -7.91 16.64
CA ALA A 5 -1.54 -6.88 16.51
C ALA A 5 -1.62 -6.37 15.06
N ILE A 6 -2.82 -6.08 14.59
CA ILE A 6 -3.05 -5.53 13.26
C ILE A 6 -3.83 -4.21 13.40
N VAL A 7 -3.17 -3.12 13.06
CA VAL A 7 -3.79 -1.79 12.98
C VAL A 7 -4.45 -1.67 11.62
N MET A 8 -5.77 -1.61 11.58
CA MET A 8 -6.52 -1.66 10.31
C MET A 8 -7.84 -0.89 10.39
N ASP A 9 -8.48 -0.72 9.25
CA ASP A 9 -9.79 -0.10 9.16
C ASP A 9 -10.89 -0.94 9.82
N PRO A 10 -12.06 -0.33 10.11
CA PRO A 10 -13.18 -1.05 10.72
C PRO A 10 -13.56 -2.29 9.91
N LEU A 11 -13.71 -3.44 10.57
CA LEU A 11 -14.04 -4.72 9.92
C LEU A 11 -15.29 -4.64 9.03
N ALA A 12 -16.28 -3.83 9.40
CA ALA A 12 -17.50 -3.63 8.63
C ALA A 12 -17.29 -2.86 7.30
N SER A 13 -16.15 -2.14 7.15
CA SER A 13 -15.82 -1.39 5.93
C SER A 13 -14.99 -2.18 4.93
N LEU A 14 -14.53 -3.38 5.30
CA LEU A 14 -13.62 -4.17 4.46
C LEU A 14 -14.33 -4.75 3.24
N ALA A 15 -13.64 -4.66 2.10
CA ALA A 15 -14.07 -5.34 0.88
C ALA A 15 -13.66 -6.83 0.94
N ILE A 16 -14.45 -7.67 1.64
CA ILE A 16 -14.13 -9.07 2.00
C ILE A 16 -13.52 -9.86 0.83
N LYS A 17 -14.02 -9.67 -0.39
CA LYS A 17 -13.57 -10.44 -1.58
C LYS A 17 -12.14 -10.17 -2.01
N LYS A 18 -11.60 -9.00 -1.69
CA LYS A 18 -10.28 -8.54 -2.20
C LYS A 18 -9.34 -8.00 -1.11
N ASP A 19 -9.79 -7.92 0.13
CA ASP A 19 -8.99 -7.37 1.20
C ASP A 19 -7.75 -8.23 1.50
N SER A 20 -6.57 -7.62 1.40
CA SER A 20 -5.28 -8.27 1.62
C SER A 20 -5.00 -8.52 3.12
N THR A 21 -5.55 -7.68 4.01
CA THR A 21 -5.36 -7.83 5.45
C THR A 21 -6.08 -9.07 5.97
N LEU A 22 -7.24 -9.41 5.39
CA LEU A 22 -7.93 -10.67 5.71
C LEU A 22 -7.11 -11.90 5.34
N ALA A 23 -6.37 -11.87 4.24
CA ALA A 23 -5.45 -12.96 3.90
C ALA A 23 -4.31 -13.06 4.92
N MET A 24 -3.81 -11.94 5.43
CA MET A 24 -2.78 -11.91 6.48
C MET A 24 -3.31 -12.47 7.81
N ILE A 25 -4.52 -12.09 8.22
CA ILE A 25 -5.19 -12.62 9.41
C ILE A 25 -5.37 -14.14 9.28
N ARG A 26 -5.86 -14.61 8.12
CA ARG A 26 -5.94 -16.04 7.83
C ARG A 26 -4.59 -16.74 7.96
N ALA A 27 -3.54 -16.19 7.35
CA ALA A 27 -2.21 -16.78 7.40
C ALA A 27 -1.66 -16.88 8.83
N CYS A 28 -1.95 -15.89 9.68
CA CYS A 28 -1.65 -15.95 11.11
C CYS A 28 -2.44 -17.05 11.82
N GLN A 29 -3.75 -17.09 11.61
CA GLN A 29 -4.63 -18.06 12.29
C GLN A 29 -4.30 -19.51 11.90
N MET A 30 -3.95 -19.78 10.64
CA MET A 30 -3.53 -21.09 10.14
C MET A 30 -2.19 -21.55 10.72
N ARG A 31 -1.44 -20.67 11.40
CA ARG A 31 -0.16 -20.93 12.09
C ARG A 31 -0.27 -20.82 13.61
N ASP A 32 -1.49 -20.90 14.16
CA ASP A 32 -1.78 -20.79 15.59
C ASP A 32 -1.26 -19.49 16.23
N ILE A 33 -1.21 -18.41 15.46
CA ILE A 33 -0.85 -17.05 15.94
C ILE A 33 -2.10 -16.35 16.43
N GLU A 34 -2.03 -15.76 17.62
CA GLU A 34 -3.09 -14.92 18.15
C GLU A 34 -3.10 -13.56 17.46
N VAL A 35 -4.25 -13.19 16.86
CA VAL A 35 -4.44 -11.90 16.20
C VAL A 35 -5.21 -10.96 17.10
N TYR A 36 -4.68 -9.77 17.28
CA TYR A 36 -5.31 -8.66 18.00
C TYR A 36 -5.65 -7.54 17.02
N TYR A 37 -6.92 -7.23 16.92
CA TYR A 37 -7.46 -6.14 16.13
C TYR A 37 -7.44 -4.85 16.93
N LEU A 38 -6.99 -3.77 16.30
CA LEU A 38 -7.17 -2.41 16.79
C LEU A 38 -7.24 -1.44 15.60
N ARG A 39 -7.94 -0.32 15.79
CA ARG A 39 -8.01 0.75 14.83
C ARG A 39 -6.95 1.80 15.13
N GLN A 40 -6.72 2.70 14.22
CA GLN A 40 -5.75 3.78 14.39
C GLN A 40 -6.05 4.63 15.64
N GLU A 41 -7.31 4.99 15.86
CA GLU A 41 -7.77 5.77 17.01
C GLU A 41 -7.70 5.03 18.35
N ASP A 42 -7.50 3.73 18.33
CA ASP A 42 -7.37 2.91 19.54
C ASP A 42 -5.96 2.94 20.14
N ILE A 43 -4.98 3.48 19.40
CA ILE A 43 -3.58 3.60 19.86
C ILE A 43 -3.42 4.89 20.64
N HIS A 44 -2.88 4.80 21.86
CA HIS A 44 -2.71 5.97 22.73
C HIS A 44 -1.52 5.81 23.68
N LEU A 45 -1.03 6.93 24.17
CA LEU A 45 -0.02 6.96 25.22
C LEU A 45 -0.71 7.07 26.59
N TRP A 46 -0.42 6.13 27.47
CA TRP A 46 -0.96 6.11 28.83
C TRP A 46 0.19 5.95 29.84
N ASN A 47 0.38 6.93 30.71
CA ASN A 47 1.47 6.93 31.70
C ASN A 47 2.86 6.58 31.11
N ASN A 48 3.22 7.20 29.98
CA ASN A 48 4.44 6.95 29.22
C ASN A 48 4.55 5.57 28.53
N GLU A 49 3.53 4.74 28.60
CA GLU A 49 3.44 3.46 27.90
C GLU A 49 2.48 3.56 26.72
N VAL A 50 2.88 3.02 25.56
CA VAL A 50 1.98 2.98 24.39
C VAL A 50 1.06 1.79 24.52
N CYS A 51 -0.24 2.07 24.57
CA CYS A 51 -1.30 1.09 24.71
C CYS A 51 -2.21 1.08 23.48
N GLY A 52 -2.91 -0.02 23.30
CA GLY A 52 -4.02 -0.16 22.34
C GLY A 52 -5.28 -0.65 23.04
N MET A 53 -6.44 -0.13 22.63
CA MET A 53 -7.73 -0.76 22.94
C MET A 53 -7.93 -1.93 21.98
N THR A 54 -7.46 -3.11 22.37
CA THR A 54 -7.39 -4.28 21.49
C THR A 54 -8.54 -5.23 21.71
N ARG A 55 -8.87 -5.99 20.66
CA ARG A 55 -9.79 -7.13 20.72
C ARG A 55 -9.16 -8.33 20.05
N ARG A 56 -9.17 -9.50 20.69
CA ARG A 56 -8.74 -10.72 20.02
C ARG A 56 -9.69 -11.00 18.85
N LEU A 57 -9.13 -11.11 17.64
CA LEU A 57 -9.88 -11.38 16.42
C LEU A 57 -9.68 -12.84 16.00
N ARG A 58 -10.76 -13.50 15.67
CA ARG A 58 -10.73 -14.83 15.09
C ARG A 58 -11.70 -14.90 13.90
N LEU A 59 -11.20 -15.32 12.76
CA LEU A 59 -12.04 -15.66 11.61
C LEU A 59 -12.80 -16.95 11.91
N ARG A 60 -14.04 -17.02 11.48
CA ARG A 60 -14.82 -18.26 11.52
C ARG A 60 -14.12 -19.35 10.68
N GLU A 61 -14.15 -20.59 11.09
CA GLU A 61 -13.31 -21.65 10.55
C GLU A 61 -13.53 -21.88 9.05
N ASP A 62 -14.79 -21.96 8.61
CA ASP A 62 -15.15 -22.11 7.20
C ASP A 62 -14.69 -20.91 6.35
N PHE A 63 -14.85 -19.70 6.87
CA PHE A 63 -14.33 -18.49 6.22
C PHE A 63 -12.79 -18.46 6.21
N CYS A 64 -12.14 -18.84 7.30
CA CYS A 64 -10.69 -18.93 7.38
C CYS A 64 -10.10 -19.90 6.33
N ILE A 65 -10.79 -21.00 6.05
CA ILE A 65 -10.36 -21.98 5.04
C ILE A 65 -10.41 -21.38 3.63
N SER A 66 -11.53 -20.76 3.24
CA SER A 66 -11.78 -20.34 1.87
C SER A 66 -11.64 -18.85 1.60
N LEU A 67 -11.81 -17.99 2.64
CA LEU A 67 -12.03 -16.54 2.52
C LEU A 67 -13.18 -16.19 1.54
N ASP A 68 -14.18 -17.06 1.44
CA ASP A 68 -15.32 -16.86 0.56
C ASP A 68 -16.45 -16.15 1.28
N ALA A 69 -16.75 -14.93 0.85
CA ALA A 69 -17.82 -14.10 1.42
C ALA A 69 -19.20 -14.75 1.31
N ALA A 70 -19.44 -15.60 0.32
CA ALA A 70 -20.71 -16.30 0.17
C ALA A 70 -20.94 -17.36 1.26
N ILE A 71 -19.87 -17.97 1.75
CA ILE A 71 -19.90 -18.91 2.87
C ILE A 71 -20.02 -18.15 4.19
N ALA A 72 -19.32 -17.01 4.30
CA ALA A 72 -19.22 -16.26 5.55
C ALA A 72 -20.54 -15.57 5.98
N GLY A 73 -21.35 -15.12 5.02
CA GLY A 73 -22.51 -14.24 5.32
C GLY A 73 -22.03 -12.96 6.06
N ASP A 74 -22.85 -12.48 7.02
CA ASP A 74 -22.52 -11.30 7.83
C ASP A 74 -21.71 -11.62 9.10
N ASP A 75 -21.54 -12.91 9.43
CA ASP A 75 -20.93 -13.40 10.66
C ASP A 75 -19.64 -14.20 10.37
N TRP A 76 -18.66 -13.54 9.75
CA TRP A 76 -17.41 -14.16 9.29
C TRP A 76 -16.28 -14.11 10.31
N TYR A 77 -16.44 -13.39 11.43
CA TYR A 77 -15.46 -13.25 12.49
C TYR A 77 -16.07 -13.23 13.88
N ALA A 78 -15.24 -13.48 14.88
CA ALA A 78 -15.55 -13.26 16.28
C ALA A 78 -14.55 -12.27 16.89
N LEU A 79 -15.05 -11.31 17.66
CA LEU A 79 -14.24 -10.38 18.46
C LEU A 79 -14.39 -10.71 19.94
N GLY A 80 -13.25 -10.77 20.62
CA GLY A 80 -13.19 -10.79 22.09
C GLY A 80 -13.59 -9.47 22.71
N SER A 81 -13.59 -9.43 24.03
CA SER A 81 -13.80 -8.20 24.80
C SER A 81 -12.71 -7.18 24.47
N GLU A 82 -13.11 -5.91 24.44
CA GLU A 82 -12.15 -4.81 24.34
C GLU A 82 -11.33 -4.70 25.62
N THR A 83 -10.03 -4.65 25.47
CA THR A 83 -9.09 -4.58 26.59
C THR A 83 -7.95 -3.62 26.27
N ARG A 84 -7.59 -2.76 27.21
CA ARG A 84 -6.37 -1.98 27.11
C ARG A 84 -5.18 -2.89 27.33
N VAL A 85 -4.28 -2.94 26.34
CA VAL A 85 -3.08 -3.75 26.39
C VAL A 85 -1.88 -2.86 26.04
N PRO A 86 -0.78 -2.90 26.83
CA PRO A 86 0.50 -2.33 26.42
C PRO A 86 0.96 -2.99 25.11
N LEU A 87 1.24 -2.18 24.08
CA LEU A 87 1.60 -2.73 22.77
C LEU A 87 2.97 -3.43 22.76
N VAL A 88 3.79 -3.22 23.78
CA VAL A 88 5.03 -3.99 24.00
C VAL A 88 4.80 -5.45 24.36
N GLU A 89 3.58 -5.85 24.70
CA GLU A 89 3.21 -7.27 24.92
C GLU A 89 2.96 -8.03 23.60
N MET A 90 2.96 -7.34 22.47
CA MET A 90 2.86 -7.96 21.15
C MET A 90 4.24 -8.38 20.65
N ASP A 91 4.34 -9.51 19.97
CA ASP A 91 5.57 -9.94 19.30
C ASP A 91 5.79 -9.16 18.00
N ALA A 92 4.68 -8.83 17.30
CA ALA A 92 4.73 -7.96 16.12
C ALA A 92 3.45 -7.11 15.99
N ILE A 93 3.58 -6.00 15.25
CA ILE A 93 2.46 -5.14 14.88
C ILE A 93 2.50 -4.93 13.37
N LEU A 94 1.40 -5.21 12.67
CA LEU A 94 1.24 -4.92 11.26
C LEU A 94 0.44 -3.62 11.11
N MET A 95 1.06 -2.58 10.55
CA MET A 95 0.38 -1.32 10.23
C MET A 95 -0.30 -1.47 8.87
N ARG A 96 -1.60 -1.75 8.88
CA ARG A 96 -2.43 -2.02 7.71
C ARG A 96 -3.58 -1.02 7.54
N LYS A 97 -3.50 0.12 8.24
CA LYS A 97 -4.44 1.21 8.05
C LYS A 97 -4.31 1.74 6.62
N ASP A 98 -5.43 1.72 5.90
CA ASP A 98 -5.50 2.31 4.56
C ASP A 98 -5.39 3.84 4.65
N PRO A 99 -4.76 4.54 3.70
CA PRO A 99 -4.77 6.00 3.71
C PRO A 99 -6.18 6.61 3.94
N PRO A 100 -6.30 7.88 4.36
CA PRO A 100 -5.37 8.96 4.04
C PRO A 100 -4.08 8.94 4.88
N PHE A 101 -2.97 9.36 4.25
CA PHE A 101 -1.71 9.62 4.93
C PHE A 101 -1.71 11.08 5.38
N ASP A 102 -2.27 11.31 6.55
CA ASP A 102 -2.46 12.63 7.16
C ASP A 102 -1.68 12.75 8.49
N MET A 103 -1.90 13.83 9.21
CA MET A 103 -1.22 14.04 10.50
C MET A 103 -1.61 12.99 11.55
N GLU A 104 -2.83 12.47 11.52
CA GLU A 104 -3.26 11.41 12.44
C GLU A 104 -2.53 10.09 12.13
N TYR A 105 -2.32 9.79 10.83
CA TYR A 105 -1.49 8.67 10.43
C TYR A 105 -0.04 8.84 10.93
N ILE A 106 0.54 10.05 10.78
CA ILE A 106 1.89 10.38 11.25
C ILE A 106 1.98 10.23 12.78
N TYR A 107 1.01 10.74 13.55
CA TYR A 107 0.99 10.57 15.01
C TYR A 107 0.94 9.11 15.43
N SER A 108 0.16 8.28 14.73
CA SER A 108 0.14 6.84 14.98
C SER A 108 1.51 6.19 14.74
N THR A 109 2.24 6.64 13.71
CA THR A 109 3.61 6.13 13.46
C THR A 109 4.59 6.54 14.56
N TYR A 110 4.47 7.73 15.18
CA TYR A 110 5.29 8.11 16.33
C TYR A 110 5.04 7.21 17.54
N LEU A 111 3.79 6.85 17.81
CA LEU A 111 3.45 5.92 18.87
C LEU A 111 4.02 4.52 18.59
N LEU A 112 3.85 4.01 17.37
CA LEU A 112 4.36 2.69 16.98
C LEU A 112 5.90 2.64 16.98
N GLU A 113 6.59 3.74 16.63
CA GLU A 113 8.05 3.82 16.70
C GLU A 113 8.58 3.64 18.13
N ARG A 114 7.90 4.22 19.13
CA ARG A 114 8.26 3.99 20.53
C ARG A 114 8.09 2.53 20.97
N VAL A 115 7.15 1.81 20.37
CA VAL A 115 6.98 0.37 20.62
C VAL A 115 8.08 -0.43 19.92
N GLU A 116 8.44 -0.05 18.68
CA GLU A 116 9.57 -0.63 17.95
C GLU A 116 10.90 -0.48 18.71
N GLU A 117 11.16 0.70 19.26
CA GLU A 117 12.35 0.99 20.09
C GLU A 117 12.46 0.06 21.32
N GLN A 118 11.35 -0.47 21.79
CA GLN A 118 11.30 -1.44 22.91
C GLN A 118 11.42 -2.90 22.45
N GLY A 119 11.64 -3.14 21.15
CA GLY A 119 11.98 -4.44 20.60
C GLY A 119 10.83 -5.19 19.93
N VAL A 120 9.63 -4.62 19.83
CA VAL A 120 8.52 -5.18 19.05
C VAL A 120 8.77 -4.96 17.57
N LEU A 121 8.55 -5.99 16.76
CA LEU A 121 8.63 -5.82 15.30
C LEU A 121 7.41 -5.05 14.79
N VAL A 122 7.61 -3.87 14.21
CA VAL A 122 6.54 -3.12 13.53
C VAL A 122 6.75 -3.17 12.01
N ALA A 123 5.79 -3.70 11.28
CA ALA A 123 5.82 -3.81 9.82
C ALA A 123 4.65 -3.05 9.16
N ASN A 124 4.91 -2.14 8.26
CA ASN A 124 6.23 -1.63 7.85
C ASN A 124 6.80 -0.70 8.94
N LYS A 125 8.12 -0.51 8.91
CA LYS A 125 8.84 0.33 9.89
C LYS A 125 8.23 1.74 9.97
N PRO A 126 7.86 2.25 11.16
CA PRO A 126 7.12 3.50 11.32
C PRO A 126 7.82 4.72 10.72
N GLN A 127 9.13 4.85 10.93
CA GLN A 127 9.90 5.94 10.33
C GLN A 127 9.84 5.87 8.79
N SER A 128 9.99 4.69 8.21
CA SER A 128 9.98 4.51 6.75
C SER A 128 8.60 4.77 6.13
N LEU A 129 7.52 4.51 6.87
CA LEU A 129 6.17 4.92 6.45
C LEU A 129 6.07 6.44 6.29
N ARG A 130 6.70 7.22 7.18
CA ARG A 130 6.74 8.69 7.09
C ARG A 130 7.65 9.19 5.97
N ASP A 131 8.78 8.53 5.75
CA ASP A 131 9.82 8.99 4.83
C ASP A 131 9.55 8.62 3.36
N CYS A 132 8.71 7.61 3.12
CA CYS A 132 8.50 7.02 1.80
C CYS A 132 7.10 7.32 1.26
N ASN A 133 6.87 8.57 0.81
CA ASN A 133 5.66 8.89 0.05
C ASN A 133 5.61 8.04 -1.23
N GLU A 134 4.48 7.43 -1.54
CA GLU A 134 4.32 6.42 -2.60
C GLU A 134 4.80 6.86 -3.98
N LYS A 135 4.60 8.15 -4.32
CA LYS A 135 5.01 8.71 -5.62
C LYS A 135 6.40 9.31 -5.58
N PHE A 136 6.68 10.08 -4.51
CA PHE A 136 7.96 10.78 -4.40
C PHE A 136 9.12 9.82 -4.13
N PHE A 137 8.91 8.75 -3.36
CA PHE A 137 9.98 7.78 -3.06
C PHE A 137 10.50 7.05 -4.31
N ALA A 138 9.65 6.85 -5.33
CA ALA A 138 10.09 6.29 -6.60
C ALA A 138 11.21 7.10 -7.27
N THR A 139 11.28 8.43 -7.01
CA THR A 139 12.31 9.31 -7.58
C THR A 139 13.74 8.99 -7.12
N ALA A 140 13.90 8.22 -6.06
CA ALA A 140 15.21 7.73 -5.62
C ALA A 140 15.83 6.70 -6.60
N PHE A 141 15.02 6.14 -7.52
CA PHE A 141 15.43 5.10 -8.48
C PHE A 141 15.43 5.65 -9.90
N THR A 142 16.35 6.56 -10.18
CA THR A 142 16.39 7.38 -11.42
C THR A 142 16.38 6.57 -12.71
N ASP A 143 16.99 5.37 -12.73
CA ASP A 143 17.04 4.49 -13.89
C ASP A 143 15.75 3.68 -14.10
N CYS A 144 14.86 3.70 -13.10
CA CYS A 144 13.58 2.96 -13.12
C CYS A 144 12.40 3.82 -13.51
N ILE A 145 12.47 5.15 -13.34
CA ILE A 145 11.33 6.07 -13.48
C ILE A 145 11.31 6.77 -14.84
N PRO A 146 10.14 7.19 -15.32
CA PRO A 146 10.05 8.05 -16.50
C PRO A 146 10.44 9.49 -16.14
N PRO A 147 10.68 10.36 -17.13
CA PRO A 147 10.80 11.80 -16.90
C PRO A 147 9.63 12.33 -16.10
N LEU A 148 9.93 13.10 -15.06
CA LEU A 148 8.94 13.69 -14.16
C LEU A 148 9.44 15.00 -13.55
N VAL A 149 8.49 15.78 -13.02
CA VAL A 149 8.74 16.98 -12.25
C VAL A 149 7.90 16.95 -10.98
N VAL A 150 8.43 17.48 -9.88
CA VAL A 150 7.66 17.75 -8.68
C VAL A 150 7.81 19.22 -8.34
N SER A 151 6.70 19.95 -8.37
CA SER A 151 6.69 21.37 -8.09
C SER A 151 5.28 21.83 -7.66
N ARG A 152 5.22 22.97 -6.97
CA ARG A 152 4.00 23.74 -6.78
C ARG A 152 3.98 25.03 -7.61
N ARG A 153 5.07 25.29 -8.35
CA ARG A 153 5.23 26.47 -9.20
C ARG A 153 4.61 26.21 -10.56
N GLU A 154 3.66 27.04 -10.93
CA GLU A 154 2.95 26.94 -12.20
C GLU A 154 3.89 27.05 -13.41
N ASP A 155 4.85 27.97 -13.38
CA ASP A 155 5.82 28.18 -14.46
C ASP A 155 6.66 26.91 -14.72
N VAL A 156 7.17 26.26 -13.66
CA VAL A 156 7.94 25.03 -13.76
C VAL A 156 7.10 23.86 -14.32
N LEU A 157 5.85 23.74 -13.88
CA LEU A 157 4.95 22.69 -14.35
C LEU A 157 4.55 22.89 -15.82
N LYS A 158 4.34 24.16 -16.24
CA LYS A 158 4.06 24.52 -17.63
C LYS A 158 5.29 24.32 -18.53
N GLU A 159 6.49 24.63 -18.06
CA GLU A 159 7.72 24.37 -18.79
C GLU A 159 7.88 22.86 -19.07
N PHE A 160 7.71 22.00 -18.06
CA PHE A 160 7.73 20.55 -18.22
C PHE A 160 6.67 20.05 -19.21
N HIS A 161 5.44 20.59 -19.13
CA HIS A 161 4.38 20.26 -20.10
C HIS A 161 4.72 20.71 -21.52
N ALA A 162 5.30 21.89 -21.69
CA ALA A 162 5.70 22.42 -23.01
C ALA A 162 6.78 21.55 -23.67
N GLU A 163 7.72 20.99 -22.87
CA GLU A 163 8.75 20.07 -23.34
C GLU A 163 8.17 18.72 -23.77
N HIS A 164 7.31 18.12 -22.90
CA HIS A 164 6.85 16.74 -23.07
C HIS A 164 5.47 16.57 -23.73
N LYS A 165 4.66 17.66 -23.82
CA LYS A 165 3.40 17.77 -24.57
C LYS A 165 2.24 16.87 -24.12
N ASN A 166 2.53 15.75 -23.46
CA ASN A 166 1.53 14.78 -22.99
C ASN A 166 1.94 14.33 -21.59
N VAL A 167 1.36 14.98 -20.59
CA VAL A 167 1.76 14.87 -19.19
C VAL A 167 0.58 14.43 -18.33
N VAL A 168 0.86 13.60 -17.34
CA VAL A 168 -0.09 13.26 -16.28
C VAL A 168 0.28 14.05 -15.04
N PHE A 169 -0.63 14.94 -14.58
CA PHE A 169 -0.51 15.61 -13.31
C PHE A 169 -1.29 14.88 -12.22
N LYS A 170 -0.67 14.74 -11.04
CA LYS A 170 -1.25 14.02 -9.91
C LYS A 170 -0.80 14.61 -8.57
N LYS A 171 -1.68 14.57 -7.55
CA LYS A 171 -1.31 14.91 -6.17
C LYS A 171 -0.35 13.86 -5.62
N LEU A 172 0.60 14.26 -4.74
CA LEU A 172 1.54 13.34 -4.09
C LEU A 172 0.85 12.42 -3.06
N ASP A 173 -0.20 12.91 -2.43
CA ASP A 173 -1.00 12.21 -1.41
C ASP A 173 -2.31 11.61 -1.97
N GLY A 174 -2.55 11.74 -3.28
CA GLY A 174 -3.73 11.19 -3.95
C GLY A 174 -3.64 9.66 -4.07
N MET A 175 -4.73 8.96 -3.75
CA MET A 175 -4.83 7.51 -3.77
C MET A 175 -6.00 7.02 -4.66
N GLY A 176 -5.98 5.73 -5.02
CA GLY A 176 -7.09 5.09 -5.73
C GLY A 176 -7.39 5.65 -7.12
N GLY A 177 -6.47 6.40 -7.73
CA GLY A 177 -6.68 7.04 -9.03
C GLY A 177 -7.41 8.40 -8.93
N ALA A 178 -7.66 8.92 -7.74
CA ALA A 178 -8.26 10.25 -7.58
C ALA A 178 -7.27 11.36 -7.95
N SER A 179 -7.80 12.45 -8.52
CA SER A 179 -7.01 13.66 -8.86
C SER A 179 -5.83 13.37 -9.81
N ILE A 180 -6.04 12.48 -10.79
CA ILE A 180 -5.10 12.19 -11.88
C ILE A 180 -5.66 12.81 -13.17
N PHE A 181 -4.90 13.72 -13.79
CA PHE A 181 -5.30 14.40 -15.01
C PHE A 181 -4.24 14.21 -16.09
N ARG A 182 -4.64 13.66 -17.22
CA ARG A 182 -3.83 13.66 -18.44
C ARG A 182 -4.09 14.95 -19.20
N VAL A 183 -3.04 15.69 -19.47
CA VAL A 183 -3.08 16.96 -20.22
C VAL A 183 -2.24 16.82 -21.49
N MET A 184 -2.90 16.91 -22.64
CA MET A 184 -2.26 16.80 -23.96
C MET A 184 -1.74 18.14 -24.45
N GLU A 185 -0.96 18.13 -25.53
CA GLU A 185 -0.51 19.34 -26.21
C GLU A 185 -1.72 20.25 -26.56
N ASN A 186 -1.64 21.53 -26.24
CA ASN A 186 -2.70 22.54 -26.47
C ASN A 186 -4.02 22.29 -25.70
N ASP A 187 -4.02 21.50 -24.61
CA ASP A 187 -5.21 21.35 -23.78
C ASP A 187 -5.55 22.68 -23.11
N PRO A 188 -6.76 23.22 -23.32
CA PRO A 188 -7.17 24.53 -22.74
C PRO A 188 -7.27 24.46 -21.19
N ASN A 189 -7.32 23.27 -20.61
CA ASN A 189 -7.47 23.08 -19.16
C ASN A 189 -6.13 23.05 -18.42
N LEU A 190 -4.97 23.11 -19.09
CA LEU A 190 -3.66 23.01 -18.45
C LEU A 190 -3.54 23.90 -17.21
N SER A 191 -3.86 25.21 -17.33
CA SER A 191 -3.76 26.13 -16.20
C SER A 191 -4.70 25.76 -15.06
N VAL A 192 -5.97 25.46 -15.39
CA VAL A 192 -6.99 25.09 -14.38
C VAL A 192 -6.62 23.79 -13.64
N VAL A 193 -6.07 22.81 -14.35
CA VAL A 193 -5.58 21.56 -13.74
C VAL A 193 -4.45 21.85 -12.76
N ILE A 194 -3.46 22.65 -13.16
CA ILE A 194 -2.34 23.02 -12.30
C ILE A 194 -2.82 23.82 -11.08
N GLU A 195 -3.64 24.86 -11.27
CA GLU A 195 -4.21 25.67 -10.19
C GLU A 195 -4.99 24.81 -9.18
N THR A 196 -5.84 23.92 -9.69
CA THR A 196 -6.66 23.02 -8.86
C THR A 196 -5.80 22.05 -8.05
N LEU A 197 -4.86 21.36 -8.71
CA LEU A 197 -4.04 20.35 -8.03
C LEU A 197 -3.04 20.96 -7.07
N THR A 198 -2.47 22.13 -7.40
CA THR A 198 -1.53 22.84 -6.52
C THR A 198 -2.22 23.66 -5.43
N GLU A 199 -3.57 23.71 -5.42
CA GLU A 199 -4.33 24.61 -4.54
C GLU A 199 -3.79 26.05 -4.63
N ASN A 200 -3.71 26.56 -5.88
CA ASN A 200 -3.14 27.88 -6.21
C ASN A 200 -1.68 28.06 -5.70
N GLY A 201 -0.85 27.04 -5.92
CA GLY A 201 0.58 27.07 -5.60
C GLY A 201 0.92 26.82 -4.12
N GLN A 202 -0.01 26.28 -3.34
CA GLN A 202 0.21 25.92 -1.94
C GLN A 202 0.69 24.47 -1.78
N GLN A 203 0.33 23.56 -2.69
CA GLN A 203 0.63 22.14 -2.63
C GLN A 203 1.59 21.69 -3.73
N GLN A 204 2.55 20.83 -3.37
CA GLN A 204 3.41 20.15 -4.34
C GLN A 204 2.59 19.08 -5.09
N ILE A 205 2.78 19.04 -6.40
CA ILE A 205 2.22 18.00 -7.28
C ILE A 205 3.31 17.37 -8.13
N MET A 206 3.02 16.22 -8.70
CA MET A 206 3.88 15.55 -9.67
C MET A 206 3.31 15.71 -11.08
N GLY A 207 4.15 16.13 -12.03
CA GLY A 207 3.94 15.97 -13.47
C GLY A 207 4.82 14.84 -13.97
N GLN A 208 4.27 13.90 -14.71
CA GLN A 208 4.97 12.75 -15.28
C GLN A 208 4.57 12.60 -16.73
N ILE A 209 5.50 12.22 -17.62
CA ILE A 209 5.12 11.94 -19.01
C ILE A 209 4.04 10.85 -19.05
N TYR A 210 3.10 11.01 -19.98
CA TYR A 210 2.09 9.97 -20.20
C TYR A 210 2.74 8.72 -20.81
N LEU A 211 2.48 7.58 -20.21
CA LEU A 211 2.95 6.27 -20.65
C LEU A 211 1.81 5.58 -21.41
N PRO A 212 1.87 5.47 -22.74
CA PRO A 212 0.81 4.86 -23.52
C PRO A 212 0.59 3.38 -23.21
N GLU A 213 1.59 2.70 -22.64
CA GLU A 213 1.54 1.31 -22.21
C GLU A 213 0.52 1.06 -21.07
N ILE A 214 -0.06 2.12 -20.49
CA ILE A 214 -1.17 2.00 -19.55
C ILE A 214 -2.36 1.20 -20.12
N VAL A 215 -2.54 1.19 -21.42
CA VAL A 215 -3.57 0.40 -22.08
C VAL A 215 -3.41 -1.11 -21.86
N ASP A 216 -2.17 -1.55 -21.64
CA ASP A 216 -1.82 -2.93 -21.31
C ASP A 216 -1.88 -3.21 -19.81
N GLY A 217 -2.10 -2.18 -19.01
CA GLY A 217 -2.29 -2.22 -17.58
C GLY A 217 -1.16 -1.62 -16.77
N ASP A 218 -1.54 -1.10 -15.61
CA ASP A 218 -0.65 -0.70 -14.52
C ASP A 218 -0.37 -1.92 -13.65
N LYS A 219 0.86 -2.44 -13.71
CA LYS A 219 1.26 -3.71 -13.07
C LYS A 219 1.58 -3.48 -11.59
N ARG A 220 0.77 -4.04 -10.67
CA ARG A 220 1.11 -4.16 -9.25
C ARG A 220 2.00 -5.38 -9.03
N ILE A 221 3.24 -5.16 -8.58
CA ILE A 221 4.19 -6.20 -8.17
C ILE A 221 4.33 -6.12 -6.65
N LEU A 222 4.07 -7.23 -5.96
CA LEU A 222 4.21 -7.31 -4.51
C LEU A 222 5.62 -7.78 -4.15
N LEU A 223 6.21 -7.15 -3.13
CA LEU A 223 7.50 -7.55 -2.57
C LEU A 223 7.34 -7.87 -1.08
N VAL A 224 7.95 -8.98 -0.66
CA VAL A 224 8.07 -9.39 0.74
C VAL A 224 9.55 -9.41 1.11
N ASP A 225 9.93 -8.64 2.13
CA ASP A 225 11.31 -8.48 2.59
C ASP A 225 12.31 -8.14 1.44
N GLY A 226 11.86 -7.30 0.51
CA GLY A 226 12.62 -6.88 -0.67
C GLY A 226 12.59 -7.85 -1.85
N GLU A 227 12.02 -9.04 -1.70
CA GLU A 227 11.95 -10.06 -2.76
C GLU A 227 10.61 -10.00 -3.49
N PRO A 228 10.60 -9.90 -4.83
CA PRO A 228 9.36 -9.84 -5.58
C PRO A 228 8.64 -11.19 -5.61
N ILE A 229 7.31 -11.13 -5.56
CA ILE A 229 6.46 -12.25 -5.97
C ILE A 229 6.60 -12.44 -7.48
N PRO A 230 6.70 -13.67 -8.02
CA PRO A 230 7.05 -13.90 -9.43
C PRO A 230 5.98 -13.47 -10.44
N TYR A 231 4.85 -12.93 -9.98
CA TYR A 231 3.73 -12.47 -10.78
C TYR A 231 3.31 -11.06 -10.42
N ALA A 232 2.80 -10.33 -11.40
CA ALA A 232 2.17 -9.01 -11.26
C ALA A 232 0.68 -9.09 -11.52
N LEU A 233 -0.09 -8.20 -10.91
CA LEU A 233 -1.47 -7.95 -11.30
C LEU A 233 -1.52 -6.73 -12.23
N ALA A 234 -1.70 -6.94 -13.53
CA ALA A 234 -1.96 -5.87 -14.48
C ALA A 234 -3.39 -5.35 -14.28
N ARG A 235 -3.50 -4.10 -13.87
CA ARG A 235 -4.77 -3.40 -13.67
C ARG A 235 -5.10 -2.64 -14.94
N ILE A 236 -5.92 -3.25 -15.78
CA ILE A 236 -6.24 -2.76 -17.12
C ILE A 236 -7.39 -1.77 -17.03
N PRO A 237 -7.23 -0.53 -17.55
CA PRO A 237 -8.31 0.46 -17.57
C PRO A 237 -9.56 -0.03 -18.30
N SER A 238 -10.74 0.40 -17.85
CA SER A 238 -11.98 0.22 -18.60
C SER A 238 -11.98 1.06 -19.88
N ALA A 239 -12.80 0.67 -20.85
CA ALA A 239 -12.90 1.41 -22.12
C ALA A 239 -13.23 2.90 -21.88
N GLY A 240 -12.41 3.80 -22.44
CA GLY A 240 -12.55 5.24 -22.28
C GLY A 240 -11.93 5.82 -20.99
N GLU A 241 -11.35 4.99 -20.13
CA GLU A 241 -10.67 5.40 -18.92
C GLU A 241 -9.13 5.31 -19.10
N THR A 242 -8.39 6.16 -18.41
CA THR A 242 -6.91 6.16 -18.43
C THR A 242 -6.32 5.65 -17.10
N ARG A 243 -7.15 5.32 -16.10
CA ARG A 243 -6.73 4.84 -14.79
C ARG A 243 -6.92 3.33 -14.69
N GLY A 244 -5.84 2.60 -14.36
CA GLY A 244 -5.87 1.15 -14.18
C GLY A 244 -6.37 0.68 -12.81
N ASN A 245 -6.56 1.59 -11.84
CA ASN A 245 -6.92 1.22 -10.48
C ASN A 245 -8.22 0.38 -10.41
N LEU A 246 -8.18 -0.75 -9.70
CA LEU A 246 -9.36 -1.61 -9.51
C LEU A 246 -10.52 -0.87 -8.83
N ALA A 247 -10.22 0.12 -7.98
CA ALA A 247 -11.21 0.99 -7.37
C ALA A 247 -11.93 1.90 -8.37
N ALA A 248 -11.27 2.22 -9.50
CA ALA A 248 -11.85 2.98 -10.61
C ALA A 248 -12.54 2.10 -11.67
N GLY A 249 -12.73 0.80 -11.39
CA GLY A 249 -13.39 -0.13 -12.30
C GLY A 249 -12.44 -0.87 -13.25
N GLY A 250 -11.13 -0.80 -13.06
CA GLY A 250 -10.14 -1.58 -13.80
C GLY A 250 -10.31 -3.08 -13.61
N ARG A 251 -9.88 -3.87 -14.63
CA ARG A 251 -9.85 -5.33 -14.58
C ARG A 251 -8.46 -5.81 -14.17
N GLY A 252 -8.38 -6.70 -13.18
CA GLY A 252 -7.13 -7.33 -12.74
C GLY A 252 -6.81 -8.59 -13.53
N GLU A 253 -5.66 -8.62 -14.20
CA GLU A 253 -5.14 -9.77 -14.94
C GLU A 253 -3.75 -10.12 -14.43
N GLY A 254 -3.59 -11.36 -13.93
CA GLY A 254 -2.29 -11.85 -13.48
C GLY A 254 -1.35 -12.13 -14.65
N ARG A 255 -0.08 -11.75 -14.51
CA ARG A 255 0.98 -11.95 -15.51
C ARG A 255 2.29 -12.33 -14.85
N GLU A 256 3.10 -13.13 -15.53
CA GLU A 256 4.50 -13.33 -15.11
C GLU A 256 5.28 -12.03 -15.20
N LEU A 257 6.24 -11.84 -14.31
CA LEU A 257 7.13 -10.69 -14.38
C LEU A 257 8.01 -10.77 -15.63
N THR A 258 8.06 -9.67 -16.38
CA THR A 258 9.01 -9.52 -17.49
C THR A 258 10.45 -9.40 -16.97
N THR A 259 11.44 -9.46 -17.85
CA THR A 259 12.83 -9.19 -17.50
C THR A 259 13.01 -7.79 -16.90
N ARG A 260 12.29 -6.80 -17.46
CA ARG A 260 12.36 -5.42 -16.97
C ARG A 260 11.70 -5.27 -15.59
N ASP A 261 10.57 -5.93 -15.36
CA ASP A 261 9.89 -5.93 -14.05
C ASP A 261 10.80 -6.51 -12.96
N ARG A 262 11.48 -7.62 -13.25
CA ARG A 262 12.44 -8.23 -12.32
C ARG A 262 13.61 -7.30 -12.05
N TRP A 263 14.17 -6.70 -13.09
CA TRP A 263 15.27 -5.74 -12.94
C TRP A 263 14.86 -4.54 -12.08
N ILE A 264 13.66 -3.95 -12.28
CA ILE A 264 13.15 -2.87 -11.42
C ILE A 264 13.05 -3.34 -9.97
N ALA A 265 12.47 -4.51 -9.73
CA ALA A 265 12.35 -5.07 -8.39
C ALA A 265 13.73 -5.30 -7.72
N GLU A 266 14.73 -5.74 -8.48
CA GLU A 266 16.12 -5.91 -8.02
C GLU A 266 16.80 -4.58 -7.66
N GLN A 267 16.46 -3.48 -8.35
CA GLN A 267 16.94 -2.14 -7.97
C GLN A 267 16.28 -1.63 -6.68
N VAL A 268 14.98 -1.87 -6.52
CA VAL A 268 14.18 -1.33 -5.41
C VAL A 268 14.32 -2.19 -4.14
N GLY A 269 14.32 -3.50 -4.29
CA GLY A 269 14.24 -4.48 -3.19
C GLY A 269 15.27 -4.29 -2.06
N PRO A 270 16.57 -4.14 -2.36
CA PRO A 270 17.60 -3.93 -1.33
C PRO A 270 17.36 -2.69 -0.47
N GLU A 271 16.89 -1.58 -1.06
CA GLU A 271 16.58 -0.36 -0.32
C GLU A 271 15.32 -0.52 0.54
N LEU A 272 14.29 -1.23 0.05
CA LEU A 272 13.10 -1.55 0.85
C LEU A 272 13.49 -2.36 2.09
N LYS A 273 14.31 -3.39 1.91
CA LYS A 273 14.80 -4.24 3.01
C LYS A 273 15.61 -3.43 4.02
N ARG A 274 16.55 -2.59 3.55
CA ARG A 274 17.35 -1.70 4.40
C ARG A 274 16.48 -0.77 5.25
N ARG A 275 15.37 -0.31 4.69
CA ARG A 275 14.40 0.58 5.36
C ARG A 275 13.42 -0.16 6.28
N GLY A 276 13.44 -1.48 6.35
CA GLY A 276 12.45 -2.25 7.13
C GLY A 276 11.04 -2.18 6.53
N LEU A 277 10.94 -1.97 5.22
CA LEU A 277 9.70 -2.01 4.45
C LEU A 277 9.43 -3.46 4.04
N LEU A 278 8.79 -4.21 4.94
CA LEU A 278 8.64 -5.65 4.83
C LEU A 278 7.62 -6.10 3.79
N PHE A 279 6.57 -5.31 3.59
CA PHE A 279 5.53 -5.59 2.59
C PHE A 279 5.24 -4.35 1.76
N VAL A 280 5.53 -4.42 0.47
CA VAL A 280 5.45 -3.29 -0.45
C VAL A 280 4.79 -3.72 -1.75
N GLY A 281 4.05 -2.80 -2.38
CA GLY A 281 3.57 -2.93 -3.75
C GLY A 281 4.24 -1.88 -4.62
N ILE A 282 4.96 -2.29 -5.66
CA ILE A 282 5.44 -1.35 -6.67
C ILE A 282 4.52 -1.37 -7.88
N ASP A 283 4.33 -0.22 -8.50
CA ASP A 283 3.51 -0.05 -9.69
C ASP A 283 4.38 0.24 -10.90
N VAL A 284 4.17 -0.52 -11.98
CA VAL A 284 4.98 -0.44 -13.20
C VAL A 284 4.08 -0.34 -14.42
N ILE A 285 4.26 0.73 -15.21
CA ILE A 285 3.59 0.92 -16.51
C ILE A 285 4.65 0.80 -17.61
N GLY A 286 4.45 -0.13 -18.54
CA GLY A 286 5.46 -0.45 -19.54
C GLY A 286 6.77 -0.87 -18.86
N ASP A 287 7.81 -0.09 -19.06
CA ASP A 287 9.16 -0.29 -18.53
C ASP A 287 9.53 0.62 -17.35
N TYR A 288 8.54 1.35 -16.79
CA TYR A 288 8.78 2.39 -15.81
C TYR A 288 8.07 2.16 -14.48
N LEU A 289 8.81 2.31 -13.40
CA LEU A 289 8.32 2.41 -12.03
C LEU A 289 7.55 3.74 -11.86
N THR A 290 6.34 3.69 -11.36
CA THR A 290 5.49 4.86 -11.18
C THR A 290 5.15 5.17 -9.72
N GLU A 291 5.08 4.13 -8.86
CA GLU A 291 4.76 4.25 -7.44
C GLU A 291 5.40 3.13 -6.61
N ILE A 292 5.69 3.41 -5.34
CA ILE A 292 6.13 2.44 -4.32
C ILE A 292 5.18 2.54 -3.14
N ASN A 293 4.22 1.66 -3.05
CA ASN A 293 3.15 1.67 -2.05
C ASN A 293 3.60 0.94 -0.79
N VAL A 294 3.81 1.70 0.30
CA VAL A 294 4.37 1.19 1.56
C VAL A 294 3.37 1.12 2.72
N THR A 295 2.23 1.80 2.63
CA THR A 295 1.22 1.87 3.70
C THR A 295 0.35 0.62 3.75
N CYS A 296 -0.56 0.47 2.79
CA CYS A 296 -1.51 -0.64 2.73
C CYS A 296 -1.61 -1.28 1.34
N PRO A 297 -0.51 -1.82 0.76
CA PRO A 297 -0.58 -2.44 -0.56
C PRO A 297 -1.56 -3.60 -0.59
N THR A 298 -2.31 -3.70 -1.69
CA THR A 298 -3.36 -4.68 -1.96
C THR A 298 -2.96 -5.64 -3.08
N CYS A 299 -3.88 -6.51 -3.52
CA CYS A 299 -3.76 -7.48 -4.61
C CYS A 299 -3.19 -8.85 -4.21
N ILE A 300 -3.06 -9.15 -2.92
CA ILE A 300 -2.69 -10.50 -2.48
C ILE A 300 -3.70 -11.52 -2.99
N ARG A 301 -4.98 -11.30 -2.75
CA ARG A 301 -6.03 -12.28 -3.02
C ARG A 301 -6.25 -12.55 -4.51
N GLU A 302 -6.11 -11.51 -5.32
CA GLU A 302 -6.21 -11.64 -6.77
C GLU A 302 -5.07 -12.48 -7.35
N LEU A 303 -3.85 -12.30 -6.85
CA LEU A 303 -2.69 -13.08 -7.27
C LEU A 303 -2.71 -14.51 -6.73
N ASP A 304 -3.04 -14.69 -5.45
CA ASP A 304 -3.17 -16.01 -4.83
C ASP A 304 -4.22 -16.86 -5.58
N ALA A 305 -5.37 -16.27 -5.94
CA ALA A 305 -6.42 -16.97 -6.65
C ALA A 305 -6.03 -17.36 -8.08
N GLN A 306 -5.27 -16.52 -8.79
CA GLN A 306 -4.91 -16.79 -10.19
C GLN A 306 -3.72 -17.76 -10.32
N PHE A 307 -2.82 -17.81 -9.34
CA PHE A 307 -1.57 -18.56 -9.44
C PHE A 307 -1.35 -19.57 -8.30
N SER A 308 -2.37 -19.80 -7.47
CA SER A 308 -2.29 -20.73 -6.32
C SER A 308 -1.10 -20.42 -5.40
N LEU A 309 -0.91 -19.13 -5.08
CA LEU A 309 0.15 -18.64 -4.20
C LEU A 309 -0.33 -18.58 -2.75
N ASP A 310 0.61 -18.36 -1.83
CA ASP A 310 0.36 -18.00 -0.43
C ASP A 310 1.23 -16.79 -0.05
N ILE A 311 0.89 -15.63 -0.63
CA ILE A 311 1.67 -14.39 -0.44
C ILE A 311 1.59 -13.94 1.02
N ALA A 312 0.41 -14.01 1.61
CA ALA A 312 0.22 -13.67 3.01
C ALA A 312 1.00 -14.62 3.95
N GLY A 313 1.05 -15.91 3.62
CA GLY A 313 1.88 -16.87 4.35
C GLY A 313 3.36 -16.54 4.28
N LYS A 314 3.88 -16.18 3.12
CA LYS A 314 5.28 -15.71 2.97
C LYS A 314 5.57 -14.48 3.83
N LEU A 315 4.63 -13.51 3.87
CA LEU A 315 4.77 -12.35 4.74
C LEU A 315 4.83 -12.75 6.22
N VAL A 316 3.91 -13.60 6.68
CA VAL A 316 3.90 -14.07 8.08
C VAL A 316 5.19 -14.83 8.40
N GLU A 317 5.68 -15.69 7.53
CA GLU A 317 6.98 -16.37 7.71
C GLU A 317 8.14 -15.38 7.79
N SER A 318 8.14 -14.35 6.97
CA SER A 318 9.15 -13.28 7.05
C SER A 318 9.06 -12.52 8.38
N VAL A 319 7.85 -12.23 8.88
CA VAL A 319 7.64 -11.65 10.22
C VAL A 319 8.23 -12.57 11.28
N LEU A 320 7.83 -13.86 11.29
CA LEU A 320 8.29 -14.84 12.28
C LEU A 320 9.82 -15.01 12.30
N SER A 321 10.46 -14.95 11.13
CA SER A 321 11.92 -15.06 11.02
C SER A 321 12.68 -13.89 11.65
N LYS A 322 12.00 -12.77 11.89
CA LYS A 322 12.56 -11.53 12.47
C LYS A 322 12.20 -11.37 13.96
N LEU A 323 11.34 -12.23 14.52
CA LEU A 323 11.06 -12.22 15.95
C LEU A 323 12.29 -12.75 16.71
N LYS A 324 12.60 -12.11 17.82
CA LYS A 324 13.75 -12.45 18.69
C LYS A 324 13.39 -13.56 19.68
#